data_5ee1563a8bc9e991537fa29e465c0d76
#
_entry.id   5ee1563a8bc9e991537fa29e465c0d76
#
_cell.length_a   1.000
_cell.length_b   1.000
_cell.length_c   1.000
_cell.angle_alpha   90.00
_cell.angle_beta   90.00
_cell.angle_gamma   90.00
#
_symmetry.space_group_name_H-M   'P 1'
#
loop_
_entity.id
_entity.type
_entity.pdbx_description
1 polymer ?
#
loop_
_entity_poly.entity_id
_entity_poly.type
_entity_poly.pdbx_seq_one_letter_code
_entity_poly.pdbx_strand_id
1 'polypeptide(L)'
;DLRMSRGLGDVYKRQVFTRENGDELPPGVNEQVRVHIAQKRKISEGDKMAGRHGNKGVVSRIMPREDMPFLPSGEPVQIVLNPLGVPSRMNIGQILETHLGWAARALGMQIEAGAEGLADRFEKAGYDVEKYGMPETVEIDKFGEESIKAMKMSVPVFDGAHEEDMNATLDLAGVDPSGKTRLYDGRTGEPFDNKVTVGCVYMLKLHHLVDDKIHARSTGPYSLVTQQPLGGKAQFGGQRFGEMEVWALEAYGAAYTLQEILTVKSDDVVGRVKTYEAIVKGENVPEPGVPESFKVLIKELQSAYKVEIQIDSQELKN
;
A
#
# COMPACT_ATOMS: atom_id res chain seq x y z
N ASP A 1 4.71 12.01 31.66
CA ASP A 1 5.82 11.86 30.72
C ASP A 1 5.42 10.93 29.55
N LEU A 2 4.87 11.52 28.50
CA LEU A 2 4.37 10.81 27.30
C LEU A 2 5.51 10.24 26.42
N ARG A 3 6.76 10.39 26.82
CA ARG A 3 7.94 9.81 26.15
C ARG A 3 8.07 8.30 26.30
N MET A 4 7.26 7.67 27.11
CA MET A 4 7.37 6.24 27.45
C MET A 4 6.44 5.32 26.64
N SER A 5 5.61 5.81 25.71
CA SER A 5 4.85 4.96 24.83
C SER A 5 5.75 4.48 23.67
N ARG A 6 6.44 3.37 23.85
CA ARG A 6 7.20 2.70 22.81
C ARG A 6 6.29 2.43 21.61
N GLY A 7 6.52 3.13 20.49
CA GLY A 7 5.83 2.91 19.22
C GLY A 7 4.83 3.97 18.77
N LEU A 8 4.56 5.02 19.54
CA LEU A 8 3.56 6.05 19.20
C LEU A 8 4.12 7.28 18.47
N GLY A 9 5.36 7.27 18.00
CA GLY A 9 5.95 8.44 17.33
C GLY A 9 6.23 9.62 18.27
N ASP A 10 6.67 10.75 17.71
CA ASP A 10 6.99 11.96 18.47
C ASP A 10 5.74 12.82 18.71
N VAL A 11 5.64 13.43 19.89
CA VAL A 11 4.59 14.40 20.20
C VAL A 11 4.84 15.67 19.38
N TYR A 12 4.00 15.90 18.39
CA TYR A 12 4.09 17.06 17.51
C TYR A 12 3.54 18.33 18.17
N LYS A 13 2.43 18.22 18.87
CA LYS A 13 1.76 19.35 19.52
C LYS A 13 0.94 18.88 20.71
N ARG A 14 1.05 19.63 21.83
CA ARG A 14 0.19 19.47 23.00
C ARG A 14 -0.58 20.76 23.25
N GLN A 15 -1.89 20.67 23.37
CA GLN A 15 -2.77 21.79 23.72
C GLN A 15 -3.51 21.41 24.99
N VAL A 16 -3.53 22.33 25.93
CA VAL A 16 -4.26 22.21 27.20
C VAL A 16 -5.34 23.27 27.22
N PHE A 17 -6.56 22.83 27.42
CA PHE A 17 -7.75 23.68 27.52
C PHE A 17 -8.24 23.61 28.96
N THR A 18 -8.38 24.77 29.61
CA THR A 18 -8.86 24.87 30.99
C THR A 18 -9.92 25.96 31.11
N ARG A 19 -10.85 25.78 32.06
CA ARG A 19 -11.86 26.80 32.34
C ARG A 19 -11.25 28.12 32.86
N GLU A 20 -10.12 28.01 33.52
CA GLU A 20 -9.38 29.17 34.01
C GLU A 20 -8.87 30.07 32.88
N ASN A 21 -8.56 29.49 31.73
CA ASN A 21 -8.13 30.19 30.52
C ASN A 21 -9.31 30.73 29.67
N GLY A 22 -10.56 30.48 30.09
CA GLY A 22 -11.76 30.91 29.37
C GLY A 22 -12.21 29.95 28.27
N ASP A 23 -11.68 28.71 28.23
CA ASP A 23 -12.04 27.71 27.21
C ASP A 23 -13.43 27.12 27.52
N GLU A 24 -14.25 26.93 26.49
CA GLU A 24 -15.53 26.23 26.57
C GLU A 24 -15.30 24.70 26.68
N LEU A 25 -15.48 24.17 27.89
CA LEU A 25 -15.38 22.74 28.15
C LEU A 25 -16.76 22.12 28.46
N PRO A 26 -16.97 20.85 28.09
CA PRO A 26 -18.20 20.15 28.42
C PRO A 26 -18.51 20.15 29.94
N PRO A 27 -19.78 20.04 30.31
CA PRO A 27 -20.15 19.98 31.73
C PRO A 27 -19.42 18.85 32.46
N GLY A 28 -18.84 19.17 33.63
CA GLY A 28 -18.09 18.21 34.46
C GLY A 28 -16.62 18.01 34.07
N VAL A 29 -16.14 18.62 32.99
CA VAL A 29 -14.73 18.58 32.57
C VAL A 29 -14.00 19.81 33.10
N ASN A 30 -12.92 19.65 33.83
CA ASN A 30 -12.10 20.71 34.37
C ASN A 30 -10.93 21.06 33.47
N GLU A 31 -10.33 20.04 32.85
CA GLU A 31 -9.19 20.18 31.95
C GLU A 31 -9.32 19.15 30.80
N GLN A 32 -9.03 19.60 29.59
CA GLN A 32 -8.92 18.76 28.38
C GLN A 32 -7.54 18.93 27.76
N VAL A 33 -6.85 17.82 27.58
CA VAL A 33 -5.53 17.81 26.93
C VAL A 33 -5.67 17.15 25.56
N ARG A 34 -5.35 17.91 24.50
CA ARG A 34 -5.28 17.41 23.13
C ARG A 34 -3.82 17.20 22.73
N VAL A 35 -3.49 15.98 22.43
CA VAL A 35 -2.13 15.57 22.01
C VAL A 35 -2.17 15.18 20.54
N HIS A 36 -1.35 15.84 19.74
CA HIS A 36 -1.11 15.47 18.35
C HIS A 36 0.21 14.70 18.26
N ILE A 37 0.15 13.51 17.69
CA ILE A 37 1.30 12.62 17.55
C ILE A 37 1.62 12.49 16.07
N ALA A 38 2.90 12.70 15.70
CA ALA A 38 3.42 12.42 14.38
C ALA A 38 4.06 11.02 14.38
N GLN A 39 3.65 10.17 13.47
CA GLN A 39 4.20 8.83 13.29
C GLN A 39 4.75 8.68 11.88
N LYS A 40 6.02 8.25 11.78
CA LYS A 40 6.63 7.88 10.51
C LYS A 40 6.35 6.40 10.23
N ARG A 41 5.48 6.12 9.29
CA ARG A 41 5.16 4.76 8.87
C ARG A 41 6.16 4.28 7.82
N LYS A 42 6.89 3.21 8.13
CA LYS A 42 7.77 2.53 7.18
C LYS A 42 6.95 1.82 6.10
N ILE A 43 7.60 1.48 4.99
CA ILE A 43 6.99 0.68 3.93
C ILE A 43 6.78 -0.73 4.47
N SER A 44 5.60 -1.30 4.22
CA SER A 44 5.24 -2.67 4.56
C SER A 44 4.71 -3.41 3.32
N GLU A 45 4.69 -4.73 3.40
CA GLU A 45 4.09 -5.57 2.35
C GLU A 45 2.59 -5.23 2.21
N GLY A 46 2.14 -5.07 0.97
CA GLY A 46 0.78 -4.62 0.68
C GLY A 46 0.60 -3.11 0.52
N ASP A 47 1.61 -2.29 0.86
CA ASP A 47 1.56 -0.86 0.60
C ASP A 47 1.67 -0.56 -0.90
N LYS A 48 0.99 0.49 -1.35
CA LYS A 48 0.97 0.88 -2.74
C LYS A 48 2.04 1.92 -3.04
N MET A 49 2.84 1.62 -4.05
CA MET A 49 3.86 2.54 -4.58
C MET A 49 3.59 2.85 -6.05
N ALA A 50 4.08 3.97 -6.52
CA ALA A 50 3.99 4.36 -7.91
C ALA A 50 5.18 5.23 -8.34
N GLY A 51 5.52 5.18 -9.61
CA GLY A 51 6.40 6.15 -10.25
C GLY A 51 5.60 7.33 -10.82
N ARG A 52 6.26 8.14 -11.67
CA ARG A 52 5.67 9.32 -12.34
C ARG A 52 5.01 9.01 -13.69
N HIS A 53 5.05 7.76 -14.15
CA HIS A 53 4.62 7.34 -15.50
C HIS A 53 3.37 6.46 -15.50
N GLY A 54 2.52 6.54 -14.45
CA GLY A 54 1.36 5.69 -14.33
C GLY A 54 1.67 4.24 -13.92
N ASN A 55 2.92 3.94 -13.61
CA ASN A 55 3.39 2.67 -13.13
C ASN A 55 3.10 2.52 -11.63
N LYS A 56 1.97 1.94 -11.32
CA LYS A 56 1.54 1.66 -9.94
C LYS A 56 1.69 0.18 -9.62
N GLY A 57 2.06 -0.11 -8.39
CA GLY A 57 2.21 -1.47 -7.91
C GLY A 57 2.02 -1.58 -6.41
N VAL A 58 1.87 -2.79 -5.94
CA VAL A 58 1.77 -3.12 -4.52
C VAL A 58 3.01 -3.89 -4.13
N VAL A 59 3.61 -3.55 -2.98
CA VAL A 59 4.77 -4.26 -2.45
C VAL A 59 4.36 -5.69 -2.12
N SER A 60 4.97 -6.65 -2.80
CA SER A 60 4.67 -8.07 -2.61
C SER A 60 5.50 -8.68 -1.48
N ARG A 61 6.78 -8.32 -1.40
CA ARG A 61 7.71 -8.86 -0.43
C ARG A 61 8.80 -7.86 -0.08
N ILE A 62 9.18 -7.82 1.18
CA ILE A 62 10.36 -7.11 1.68
C ILE A 62 11.42 -8.15 2.02
N MET A 63 12.55 -8.08 1.32
CA MET A 63 13.65 -9.01 1.50
C MET A 63 14.76 -8.39 2.35
N PRO A 64 15.53 -9.22 3.08
CA PRO A 64 16.78 -8.76 3.68
C PRO A 64 17.73 -8.20 2.62
N ARG A 65 18.57 -7.25 3.02
CA ARG A 65 19.48 -6.57 2.11
C ARG A 65 20.50 -7.53 1.48
N GLU A 66 20.91 -8.52 2.23
CA GLU A 66 21.88 -9.54 1.83
C GLU A 66 21.33 -10.47 0.71
N ASP A 67 20.01 -10.67 0.69
CA ASP A 67 19.35 -11.53 -0.31
C ASP A 67 19.01 -10.80 -1.61
N MET A 68 19.17 -9.47 -1.64
CA MET A 68 18.88 -8.67 -2.82
C MET A 68 19.98 -8.80 -3.88
N PRO A 69 19.62 -8.76 -5.17
CA PRO A 69 20.60 -8.70 -6.24
C PRO A 69 21.55 -7.51 -6.06
N PHE A 70 22.81 -7.68 -6.40
CA PHE A 70 23.81 -6.65 -6.21
C PHE A 70 24.65 -6.38 -7.47
N LEU A 71 25.17 -5.16 -7.55
CA LEU A 71 26.05 -4.68 -8.59
C LEU A 71 27.47 -5.25 -8.44
N PRO A 72 28.33 -5.18 -9.50
CA PRO A 72 29.74 -5.56 -9.38
C PRO A 72 30.51 -4.78 -8.32
N SER A 73 30.03 -3.61 -7.92
CA SER A 73 30.56 -2.82 -6.80
C SER A 73 30.25 -3.40 -5.42
N GLY A 74 29.41 -4.44 -5.33
CA GLY A 74 28.91 -5.01 -4.07
C GLY A 74 27.68 -4.30 -3.51
N GLU A 75 27.18 -3.26 -4.18
CA GLU A 75 26.02 -2.52 -3.74
C GLU A 75 24.71 -3.25 -4.14
N PRO A 76 23.80 -3.55 -3.20
CA PRO A 76 22.54 -4.18 -3.49
C PRO A 76 21.53 -3.21 -4.12
N VAL A 77 20.68 -3.71 -5.02
CA VAL A 77 19.54 -2.95 -5.54
C VAL A 77 18.48 -2.81 -4.46
N GLN A 78 17.79 -1.68 -4.44
CA GLN A 78 16.80 -1.34 -3.41
C GLN A 78 15.40 -1.82 -3.76
N ILE A 79 15.08 -1.94 -5.04
CA ILE A 79 13.79 -2.36 -5.55
C ILE A 79 13.95 -3.22 -6.80
N VAL A 80 13.13 -4.26 -6.90
CA VAL A 80 13.01 -5.11 -8.11
C VAL A 80 11.60 -4.95 -8.65
N LEU A 81 11.48 -4.56 -9.89
CA LEU A 81 10.22 -4.32 -10.58
C LEU A 81 9.95 -5.43 -11.61
N ASN A 82 8.68 -5.84 -11.72
CA ASN A 82 8.27 -6.81 -12.72
C ASN A 82 8.21 -6.16 -14.11
N PRO A 83 9.01 -6.62 -15.10
CA PRO A 83 9.04 -6.03 -16.43
C PRO A 83 7.73 -6.25 -17.22
N LEU A 84 6.91 -7.23 -16.88
CA LEU A 84 5.64 -7.49 -17.55
C LEU A 84 4.63 -6.34 -17.40
N GLY A 85 4.82 -5.45 -16.43
CA GLY A 85 4.00 -4.26 -16.25
C GLY A 85 4.23 -3.17 -17.28
N VAL A 86 5.28 -3.26 -18.12
CA VAL A 86 5.67 -2.22 -19.09
C VAL A 86 5.04 -2.42 -20.47
N PRO A 87 5.17 -3.59 -21.14
CA PRO A 87 4.80 -3.74 -22.54
C PRO A 87 3.32 -3.48 -22.81
N SER A 88 2.44 -4.03 -21.97
CA SER A 88 0.98 -3.90 -22.14
C SER A 88 0.47 -2.47 -21.87
N ARG A 89 1.18 -1.69 -21.09
CA ARG A 89 0.80 -0.33 -20.67
C ARG A 89 1.47 0.77 -21.48
N MET A 90 2.46 0.43 -22.32
CA MET A 90 3.16 1.33 -23.21
C MET A 90 3.75 2.58 -22.54
N ASN A 91 4.00 2.53 -21.22
CA ASN A 91 4.59 3.62 -20.45
C ASN A 91 6.13 3.57 -20.50
N ILE A 92 6.70 3.74 -21.67
CA ILE A 92 8.14 3.63 -21.94
C ILE A 92 8.96 4.69 -21.19
N GLY A 93 8.34 5.83 -20.87
CA GLY A 93 8.97 6.90 -20.09
C GLY A 93 9.63 6.46 -18.78
N GLN A 94 9.12 5.42 -18.14
CA GLN A 94 9.75 4.87 -16.94
C GLN A 94 11.10 4.21 -17.22
N ILE A 95 11.29 3.63 -18.40
CA ILE A 95 12.57 3.03 -18.83
C ILE A 95 13.58 4.13 -19.15
N LEU A 96 13.14 5.16 -19.87
CA LEU A 96 13.97 6.34 -20.18
C LEU A 96 14.39 7.05 -18.89
N GLU A 97 13.50 7.21 -17.92
CA GLU A 97 13.82 7.74 -16.60
C GLU A 97 14.88 6.89 -15.89
N THR A 98 14.76 5.56 -15.96
CA THR A 98 15.71 4.64 -15.34
C THR A 98 17.12 4.81 -15.92
N HIS A 99 17.23 4.92 -17.25
CA HIS A 99 18.50 5.12 -17.94
C HIS A 99 19.12 6.48 -17.61
N LEU A 100 18.32 7.55 -17.68
CA LEU A 100 18.79 8.89 -17.36
C LEU A 100 19.20 9.01 -15.89
N GLY A 101 18.44 8.39 -14.98
CA GLY A 101 18.78 8.33 -13.56
C GLY A 101 20.07 7.57 -13.29
N TRP A 102 20.38 6.53 -14.08
CA TRP A 102 21.65 5.82 -13.98
C TRP A 102 22.83 6.68 -14.40
N ALA A 103 22.69 7.42 -15.52
CA ALA A 103 23.69 8.38 -15.98
C ALA A 103 23.91 9.51 -14.96
N ALA A 104 22.81 10.07 -14.44
CA ALA A 104 22.86 11.12 -13.42
C ALA A 104 23.59 10.69 -12.15
N ARG A 105 23.38 9.45 -11.72
CA ARG A 105 24.11 8.86 -10.60
C ARG A 105 25.61 8.72 -10.89
N ALA A 106 25.96 8.16 -12.04
CA ALA A 106 27.36 7.98 -12.44
C ALA A 106 28.09 9.33 -12.52
N LEU A 107 27.46 10.35 -13.09
CA LEU A 107 28.00 11.71 -13.13
C LEU A 107 28.12 12.34 -11.74
N GLY A 108 27.11 12.16 -10.88
CA GLY A 108 27.16 12.67 -9.52
C GLY A 108 28.33 12.09 -8.71
N MET A 109 28.59 10.81 -8.82
CA MET A 109 29.73 10.14 -8.21
C MET A 109 31.08 10.66 -8.77
N GLN A 110 31.17 10.91 -10.09
CA GLN A 110 32.37 11.46 -10.73
C GLN A 110 32.63 12.93 -10.29
N ILE A 111 31.57 13.74 -10.15
CA ILE A 111 31.66 15.11 -9.65
C ILE A 111 32.21 15.13 -8.22
N GLU A 112 31.67 14.31 -7.35
CA GLU A 112 32.11 14.23 -5.94
C GLU A 112 33.54 13.69 -5.79
N ALA A 113 33.91 12.74 -6.65
CA ALA A 113 35.27 12.21 -6.68
C ALA A 113 36.30 13.18 -7.29
N GLY A 114 35.85 14.29 -7.88
CA GLY A 114 36.74 15.25 -8.54
C GLY A 114 37.46 14.63 -9.75
N ALA A 115 36.75 13.80 -10.54
CA ALA A 115 37.37 13.07 -11.65
C ALA A 115 38.06 14.01 -12.63
N GLU A 116 39.33 13.72 -12.96
CA GLU A 116 40.14 14.51 -13.89
C GLU A 116 39.50 14.55 -15.31
N GLY A 117 39.52 15.73 -15.95
CA GLY A 117 38.96 15.92 -17.28
C GLY A 117 37.44 15.90 -17.38
N LEU A 118 36.72 15.89 -16.25
CA LEU A 118 35.26 15.91 -16.23
C LEU A 118 34.74 17.28 -16.73
N ALA A 119 35.36 18.38 -16.33
CA ALA A 119 35.02 19.73 -16.81
C ALA A 119 35.14 19.84 -18.34
N ASP A 120 36.22 19.35 -18.91
CA ASP A 120 36.43 19.34 -20.37
C ASP A 120 35.36 18.51 -21.11
N ARG A 121 34.88 17.44 -20.50
CA ARG A 121 33.79 16.63 -21.05
C ARG A 121 32.47 17.37 -21.05
N PHE A 122 32.15 18.10 -19.97
CA PHE A 122 30.97 18.95 -19.89
C PHE A 122 31.01 20.09 -20.92
N GLU A 123 32.16 20.73 -21.08
CA GLU A 123 32.34 21.79 -22.09
C GLU A 123 32.17 21.28 -23.52
N LYS A 124 32.73 20.11 -23.85
CA LYS A 124 32.51 19.43 -25.13
C LYS A 124 31.06 19.07 -25.38
N ALA A 125 30.31 18.78 -24.32
CA ALA A 125 28.86 18.53 -24.38
C ALA A 125 28.03 19.83 -24.47
N GLY A 126 28.66 21.00 -24.46
CA GLY A 126 28.00 22.30 -24.59
C GLY A 126 27.59 22.96 -23.27
N TYR A 127 28.06 22.42 -22.15
CA TYR A 127 27.81 23.01 -20.82
C TYR A 127 29.01 23.89 -20.43
N ASP A 128 28.78 25.16 -20.22
CA ASP A 128 29.81 26.15 -19.86
C ASP A 128 30.09 26.09 -18.37
N VAL A 129 31.13 25.32 -17.99
CA VAL A 129 31.55 25.12 -16.61
C VAL A 129 32.16 26.38 -15.99
N GLU A 130 32.85 27.25 -16.80
CA GLU A 130 33.41 28.49 -16.32
C GLU A 130 32.32 29.46 -15.84
N LYS A 131 31.20 29.49 -16.57
CA LYS A 131 30.08 30.41 -16.28
C LYS A 131 29.14 29.91 -15.20
N TYR A 132 28.81 28.63 -15.20
CA TYR A 132 27.76 28.06 -14.30
C TYR A 132 28.34 27.22 -13.15
N GLY A 133 29.64 26.93 -13.14
CA GLY A 133 30.25 25.99 -12.22
C GLY A 133 29.89 24.53 -12.54
N MET A 134 30.37 23.60 -11.72
CA MET A 134 29.98 22.18 -11.84
C MET A 134 28.50 22.01 -11.47
N PRO A 135 27.78 21.09 -12.15
CA PRO A 135 26.38 20.82 -11.84
C PRO A 135 26.15 20.41 -10.36
N GLU A 136 25.03 20.86 -9.82
CA GLU A 136 24.65 20.51 -8.45
C GLU A 136 24.37 19.00 -8.31
N THR A 137 24.79 18.43 -7.18
CA THR A 137 24.52 17.05 -6.81
C THR A 137 23.43 16.97 -5.72
N VAL A 138 22.67 15.90 -5.74
CA VAL A 138 21.62 15.59 -4.73
C VAL A 138 21.93 14.22 -4.13
N GLU A 139 21.87 14.13 -2.82
CA GLU A 139 21.97 12.86 -2.10
C GLU A 139 20.75 11.99 -2.39
N ILE A 140 20.97 10.78 -2.92
CA ILE A 140 19.92 9.82 -3.25
C ILE A 140 19.85 8.65 -2.28
N ASP A 141 20.97 8.29 -1.67
CA ASP A 141 21.02 7.23 -0.64
C ASP A 141 22.28 7.36 0.23
N LYS A 142 22.27 6.67 1.37
CA LYS A 142 23.43 6.49 2.23
C LYS A 142 23.80 5.03 2.33
N PHE A 143 25.08 4.74 2.02
CA PHE A 143 25.64 3.41 2.19
C PHE A 143 26.72 3.45 3.29
N GLY A 144 26.34 3.10 4.53
CA GLY A 144 27.20 3.27 5.68
C GLY A 144 27.45 4.75 6.00
N GLU A 145 28.71 5.19 6.00
CA GLU A 145 29.10 6.59 6.18
C GLU A 145 29.15 7.38 4.88
N GLU A 146 29.20 6.69 3.72
CA GLU A 146 29.25 7.31 2.41
C GLU A 146 27.84 7.62 1.90
N SER A 147 27.65 8.81 1.34
CA SER A 147 26.42 9.20 0.66
C SER A 147 26.55 9.01 -0.84
N ILE A 148 25.56 8.32 -1.45
CA ILE A 148 25.47 8.21 -2.90
C ILE A 148 24.77 9.45 -3.42
N LYS A 149 25.44 10.15 -4.32
CA LYS A 149 24.91 11.37 -4.92
C LYS A 149 24.65 11.20 -6.40
N ALA A 150 23.66 11.91 -6.91
CA ALA A 150 23.36 12.00 -8.32
C ALA A 150 23.42 13.45 -8.78
N MET A 151 23.80 13.68 -10.02
CA MET A 151 23.72 15.00 -10.66
C MET A 151 22.26 15.42 -10.75
N LYS A 152 21.95 16.66 -10.40
CA LYS A 152 20.60 17.22 -10.49
C LYS A 152 20.26 17.49 -11.96
N MET A 153 19.18 16.88 -12.44
CA MET A 153 18.70 17.05 -13.80
C MET A 153 17.27 17.62 -13.79
N SER A 154 16.99 18.52 -14.71
CA SER A 154 15.66 19.10 -14.91
C SER A 154 15.04 18.56 -16.19
N VAL A 155 13.92 17.85 -16.04
CA VAL A 155 13.11 17.35 -17.16
C VAL A 155 11.68 17.85 -16.94
N PRO A 156 11.30 19.02 -17.51
CA PRO A 156 9.96 19.59 -17.38
C PRO A 156 8.88 18.68 -17.97
N VAL A 157 7.67 18.82 -17.46
CA VAL A 157 6.49 18.12 -17.98
C VAL A 157 6.17 18.65 -19.39
N PHE A 158 5.93 17.76 -20.34
CA PHE A 158 5.73 18.02 -21.78
C PHE A 158 6.93 18.59 -22.55
N ASP A 159 8.07 18.77 -21.88
CA ASP A 159 9.35 19.15 -22.51
C ASP A 159 10.42 18.19 -21.96
N GLY A 160 10.22 16.91 -22.22
CA GLY A 160 11.08 15.83 -21.73
C GLY A 160 12.38 15.73 -22.53
N ALA A 161 13.35 15.00 -21.98
CA ALA A 161 14.61 14.70 -22.69
C ALA A 161 14.33 13.88 -23.94
N HIS A 162 14.96 14.28 -25.04
CA HIS A 162 14.95 13.53 -26.32
C HIS A 162 15.95 12.37 -26.25
N GLU A 163 15.83 11.44 -27.20
CA GLU A 163 16.72 10.27 -27.27
C GLU A 163 18.19 10.69 -27.49
N GLU A 164 18.43 11.74 -28.27
CA GLU A 164 19.76 12.29 -28.49
C GLU A 164 20.39 12.83 -27.20
N ASP A 165 19.63 13.57 -26.40
CA ASP A 165 20.08 14.11 -25.10
C ASP A 165 20.41 12.99 -24.10
N MET A 166 19.60 11.96 -24.12
CA MET A 166 19.79 10.80 -23.25
C MET A 166 21.06 10.02 -23.60
N ASN A 167 21.26 9.77 -24.91
CA ASN A 167 22.45 9.08 -25.38
C ASN A 167 23.72 9.92 -25.12
N ALA A 168 23.67 11.23 -25.36
CA ALA A 168 24.77 12.13 -25.04
C ALA A 168 25.11 12.13 -23.54
N THR A 169 24.09 12.05 -22.69
CA THR A 169 24.29 12.00 -21.23
C THR A 169 24.88 10.66 -20.76
N LEU A 170 24.47 9.54 -21.36
CA LEU A 170 25.06 8.21 -21.10
C LEU A 170 26.52 8.15 -21.51
N ASP A 171 26.84 8.70 -22.72
CA ASP A 171 28.21 8.77 -23.23
C ASP A 171 29.10 9.69 -22.35
N LEU A 172 28.55 10.84 -21.92
CA LEU A 172 29.21 11.73 -20.98
C LEU A 172 29.54 11.03 -19.62
N ALA A 173 28.63 10.24 -19.14
CA ALA A 173 28.79 9.47 -17.91
C ALA A 173 29.74 8.28 -18.08
N GLY A 174 30.04 7.86 -19.32
CA GLY A 174 30.83 6.66 -19.61
C GLY A 174 30.11 5.35 -19.25
N VAL A 175 28.80 5.33 -19.37
CA VAL A 175 27.93 4.18 -19.05
C VAL A 175 27.56 3.46 -20.35
N ASP A 176 27.32 2.13 -20.27
CA ASP A 176 26.85 1.34 -21.41
C ASP A 176 25.55 1.95 -21.99
N PRO A 177 25.51 2.31 -23.27
CA PRO A 177 24.32 2.90 -23.90
C PRO A 177 23.08 2.03 -23.82
N SER A 178 23.24 0.72 -23.65
CA SER A 178 22.12 -0.21 -23.48
C SER A 178 21.41 -0.05 -22.12
N GLY A 179 21.98 0.70 -21.18
CA GLY A 179 21.48 0.85 -19.82
C GLY A 179 21.41 -0.46 -19.01
N LYS A 180 22.12 -1.49 -19.49
CA LYS A 180 22.13 -2.82 -18.88
C LYS A 180 23.44 -3.10 -18.17
N THR A 181 23.34 -3.66 -16.98
CA THR A 181 24.48 -4.00 -16.14
C THR A 181 24.42 -5.48 -15.74
N ARG A 182 25.56 -6.08 -15.40
CA ARG A 182 25.61 -7.41 -14.83
C ARG A 182 25.26 -7.34 -13.36
N LEU A 183 24.28 -8.12 -12.93
CA LEU A 183 23.92 -8.29 -11.53
C LEU A 183 24.32 -9.68 -11.07
N TYR A 184 24.46 -9.79 -9.76
CA TYR A 184 24.72 -11.06 -9.04
C TYR A 184 23.56 -11.34 -8.11
N ASP A 185 23.23 -12.62 -7.95
CA ASP A 185 22.20 -13.07 -6.99
C ASP A 185 22.72 -12.94 -5.55
N GLY A 186 22.00 -12.24 -4.70
CA GLY A 186 22.36 -12.05 -3.30
C GLY A 186 22.47 -13.36 -2.49
N ARG A 187 21.78 -14.42 -2.89
CA ARG A 187 21.78 -15.68 -2.18
C ARG A 187 22.90 -16.62 -2.59
N THR A 188 23.15 -16.71 -3.90
CA THR A 188 24.14 -17.65 -4.46
C THR A 188 25.47 -17.00 -4.75
N GLY A 189 25.50 -15.67 -4.95
CA GLY A 189 26.66 -14.92 -5.40
C GLY A 189 26.98 -15.13 -6.88
N GLU A 190 26.15 -15.90 -7.62
CA GLU A 190 26.36 -16.17 -9.03
C GLU A 190 25.87 -15.02 -9.91
N PRO A 191 26.52 -14.73 -11.05
CA PRO A 191 26.04 -13.71 -11.98
C PRO A 191 24.76 -14.19 -12.67
N PHE A 192 23.83 -13.26 -12.96
CA PHE A 192 22.69 -13.55 -13.83
C PHE A 192 23.14 -13.87 -15.25
N ASP A 193 22.43 -14.76 -15.94
CA ASP A 193 22.73 -15.19 -17.32
C ASP A 193 22.76 -14.01 -18.28
N ASN A 194 21.85 -13.06 -18.09
CA ASN A 194 21.72 -11.89 -18.96
C ASN A 194 21.99 -10.59 -18.17
N LYS A 195 22.48 -9.57 -18.89
CA LYS A 195 22.54 -8.21 -18.37
C LYS A 195 21.13 -7.71 -18.07
N VAL A 196 20.96 -7.02 -16.94
CA VAL A 196 19.68 -6.49 -16.43
C VAL A 196 19.69 -4.97 -16.53
N THR A 197 18.56 -4.36 -16.87
CA THR A 197 18.38 -2.91 -16.82
C THR A 197 18.36 -2.47 -15.36
N VAL A 198 19.30 -1.61 -14.99
CA VAL A 198 19.45 -1.04 -13.65
C VAL A 198 19.55 0.47 -13.77
N GLY A 199 18.94 1.19 -12.85
CA GLY A 199 19.04 2.64 -12.81
C GLY A 199 18.34 3.21 -11.58
N CYS A 200 18.23 4.54 -11.55
CA CYS A 200 17.55 5.26 -10.47
C CYS A 200 16.20 5.77 -10.96
N VAL A 201 15.16 5.50 -10.19
CA VAL A 201 13.78 5.90 -10.48
C VAL A 201 13.20 6.64 -9.27
N TYR A 202 12.40 7.67 -9.54
CA TYR A 202 11.68 8.39 -8.50
C TYR A 202 10.39 7.65 -8.15
N MET A 203 10.34 7.10 -6.94
CA MET A 203 9.21 6.31 -6.45
C MET A 203 8.46 7.03 -5.34
N LEU A 204 7.14 7.01 -5.42
CA LEU A 204 6.23 7.61 -4.47
C LEU A 204 5.51 6.52 -3.66
N LYS A 205 5.49 6.65 -2.34
CA LYS A 205 4.61 5.90 -1.47
C LYS A 205 3.23 6.56 -1.49
N LEU A 206 2.21 5.84 -1.96
CA LEU A 206 0.85 6.36 -2.01
C LEU A 206 0.16 6.19 -0.65
N HIS A 207 -0.81 7.06 -0.35
CA HIS A 207 -1.60 7.01 0.90
C HIS A 207 -2.65 5.88 0.91
N HIS A 208 -2.36 4.79 0.20
CA HIS A 208 -3.13 3.55 0.20
C HIS A 208 -2.37 2.48 0.98
N LEU A 209 -2.22 2.71 2.28
CA LEU A 209 -1.50 1.82 3.17
C LEU A 209 -2.36 0.60 3.53
N VAL A 210 -1.73 -0.57 3.60
CA VAL A 210 -2.43 -1.82 3.93
C VAL A 210 -3.07 -1.78 5.31
N ASP A 211 -2.39 -1.20 6.30
CA ASP A 211 -2.87 -1.10 7.68
C ASP A 211 -4.18 -0.32 7.80
N ASP A 212 -4.39 0.66 6.92
CA ASP A 212 -5.61 1.45 6.90
C ASP A 212 -6.79 0.70 6.25
N LYS A 213 -6.51 -0.33 5.47
CA LYS A 213 -7.50 -1.10 4.70
C LYS A 213 -7.76 -2.49 5.27
N ILE A 214 -6.80 -3.08 5.96
CA ILE A 214 -6.97 -4.39 6.59
C ILE A 214 -8.10 -4.31 7.62
N HIS A 215 -9.03 -5.24 7.52
CA HIS A 215 -10.19 -5.29 8.40
C HIS A 215 -10.65 -6.73 8.58
N ALA A 216 -10.95 -7.07 9.83
CA ALA A 216 -11.54 -8.33 10.21
C ALA A 216 -12.65 -8.10 11.24
N ARG A 217 -13.61 -8.99 11.28
CA ARG A 217 -14.72 -8.93 12.24
C ARG A 217 -15.09 -10.34 12.70
N SER A 218 -15.28 -10.50 13.97
CA SER A 218 -15.99 -11.66 14.54
C SER A 218 -17.42 -11.28 14.92
N THR A 219 -17.58 -10.48 15.96
CA THR A 219 -18.85 -9.89 16.40
C THR A 219 -18.68 -8.37 16.46
N GLY A 220 -19.78 -7.63 16.30
CA GLY A 220 -19.73 -6.17 16.32
C GLY A 220 -21.13 -5.56 16.26
N PRO A 221 -21.25 -4.26 15.97
CA PRO A 221 -22.53 -3.59 15.93
C PRO A 221 -23.39 -4.05 14.75
N TYR A 222 -24.71 -4.07 14.99
CA TYR A 222 -25.74 -4.46 14.02
C TYR A 222 -26.73 -3.31 13.80
N SER A 223 -27.38 -3.30 12.66
CA SER A 223 -28.49 -2.38 12.39
C SER A 223 -29.68 -2.68 13.32
N LEU A 224 -30.35 -1.63 13.79
CA LEU A 224 -31.52 -1.78 14.67
C LEU A 224 -32.73 -2.40 13.97
N VAL A 225 -32.94 -2.08 12.70
CA VAL A 225 -34.11 -2.52 11.94
C VAL A 225 -33.91 -3.91 11.34
N THR A 226 -32.84 -4.07 10.57
CA THR A 226 -32.61 -5.32 9.81
C THR A 226 -31.83 -6.36 10.59
N GLN A 227 -31.25 -6.00 11.73
CA GLN A 227 -30.37 -6.87 12.54
C GLN A 227 -29.17 -7.43 11.77
N GLN A 228 -28.83 -6.82 10.62
CA GLN A 228 -27.67 -7.16 9.83
C GLN A 228 -26.42 -6.43 10.31
N PRO A 229 -25.21 -7.00 10.11
CA PRO A 229 -23.96 -6.31 10.41
C PRO A 229 -23.87 -4.97 9.70
N LEU A 230 -23.40 -3.93 10.39
CA LEU A 230 -23.10 -2.64 9.74
C LEU A 230 -21.98 -2.82 8.72
N GLY A 231 -21.89 -1.92 7.74
CA GLY A 231 -20.83 -1.89 6.75
C GLY A 231 -19.68 -0.96 7.14
N GLY A 232 -18.49 -1.20 6.56
CA GLY A 232 -17.34 -0.32 6.68
C GLY A 232 -16.43 -0.59 7.87
N LYS A 233 -15.13 -0.33 7.68
CA LYS A 233 -14.09 -0.53 8.70
C LYS A 233 -14.27 0.37 9.92
N ALA A 234 -14.65 1.63 9.70
CA ALA A 234 -14.81 2.61 10.79
C ALA A 234 -15.89 2.22 11.82
N GLN A 235 -16.90 1.48 11.37
CA GLN A 235 -18.00 0.99 12.20
C GLN A 235 -17.78 -0.44 12.69
N PHE A 236 -16.60 -0.98 12.52
CA PHE A 236 -16.31 -2.40 12.77
C PHE A 236 -17.34 -3.32 12.08
N GLY A 237 -17.63 -3.00 10.82
CA GLY A 237 -18.67 -3.65 10.02
C GLY A 237 -18.20 -4.95 9.36
N GLY A 238 -19.16 -5.68 8.79
CA GLY A 238 -18.92 -6.89 8.02
C GLY A 238 -18.70 -6.61 6.53
N GLN A 239 -18.26 -7.62 5.80
CA GLN A 239 -18.17 -7.60 4.35
C GLN A 239 -19.58 -7.78 3.75
N ARG A 240 -19.84 -7.11 2.64
CA ARG A 240 -21.07 -7.29 1.89
C ARG A 240 -20.97 -8.56 1.03
N PHE A 241 -21.88 -9.49 1.26
CA PHE A 241 -22.09 -10.63 0.39
C PHE A 241 -23.24 -10.29 -0.57
N GLY A 242 -22.89 -9.94 -1.81
CA GLY A 242 -23.84 -9.44 -2.80
C GLY A 242 -24.63 -10.56 -3.50
N GLU A 243 -25.54 -10.17 -4.38
CA GLU A 243 -26.39 -11.11 -5.13
C GLU A 243 -25.57 -12.04 -6.03
N MET A 244 -24.52 -11.52 -6.69
CA MET A 244 -23.66 -12.34 -7.55
C MET A 244 -22.88 -13.40 -6.77
N GLU A 245 -22.43 -13.08 -5.55
CA GLU A 245 -21.75 -14.02 -4.67
C GLU A 245 -22.68 -15.13 -4.20
N VAL A 246 -23.96 -14.81 -4.00
CA VAL A 246 -25.01 -15.82 -3.71
C VAL A 246 -25.18 -16.76 -4.90
N TRP A 247 -25.25 -16.25 -6.12
CA TRP A 247 -25.33 -17.09 -7.33
C TRP A 247 -24.12 -18.01 -7.49
N ALA A 248 -22.94 -17.55 -7.10
CA ALA A 248 -21.75 -18.39 -7.13
C ALA A 248 -21.86 -19.59 -6.18
N LEU A 249 -22.37 -19.39 -4.96
CA LEU A 249 -22.62 -20.49 -4.02
C LEU A 249 -23.73 -21.44 -4.50
N GLU A 250 -24.78 -20.93 -5.12
CA GLU A 250 -25.82 -21.74 -5.73
C GLU A 250 -25.26 -22.60 -6.86
N ALA A 251 -24.40 -22.04 -7.72
CA ALA A 251 -23.75 -22.76 -8.80
C ALA A 251 -22.86 -23.91 -8.32
N TYR A 252 -22.21 -23.75 -7.16
CA TYR A 252 -21.43 -24.81 -6.51
C TYR A 252 -22.30 -25.82 -5.73
N GLY A 253 -23.59 -25.55 -5.56
CA GLY A 253 -24.47 -26.39 -4.74
C GLY A 253 -24.14 -26.35 -3.24
N ALA A 254 -23.49 -25.30 -2.76
CA ALA A 254 -23.05 -25.13 -1.38
C ALA A 254 -24.20 -24.59 -0.49
N ALA A 255 -25.28 -25.36 -0.33
CA ALA A 255 -26.49 -24.92 0.36
C ALA A 255 -26.26 -24.61 1.85
N TYR A 256 -25.51 -25.43 2.56
CA TYR A 256 -25.22 -25.23 3.99
C TYR A 256 -24.40 -23.96 4.23
N THR A 257 -23.40 -23.70 3.38
CA THR A 257 -22.60 -22.48 3.47
C THR A 257 -23.44 -21.24 3.20
N LEU A 258 -24.34 -21.30 2.21
CA LEU A 258 -25.26 -20.21 1.91
C LEU A 258 -26.22 -19.96 3.08
N GLN A 259 -26.79 -21.02 3.65
CA GLN A 259 -27.66 -20.92 4.83
C GLN A 259 -26.93 -20.28 6.01
N GLU A 260 -25.72 -20.69 6.30
CA GLU A 260 -24.90 -20.12 7.38
C GLU A 260 -24.65 -18.62 7.17
N ILE A 261 -24.31 -18.19 5.95
CA ILE A 261 -24.06 -16.79 5.62
C ILE A 261 -25.33 -15.95 5.78
N LEU A 262 -26.48 -16.47 5.37
CA LEU A 262 -27.76 -15.76 5.43
C LEU A 262 -28.36 -15.69 6.84
N THR A 263 -28.03 -16.62 7.73
CA THR A 263 -28.64 -16.73 9.06
C THR A 263 -27.69 -16.35 10.17
N VAL A 264 -26.85 -17.29 10.62
CA VAL A 264 -25.99 -17.16 11.80
C VAL A 264 -24.95 -16.03 11.65
N LYS A 265 -24.44 -15.82 10.46
CA LYS A 265 -23.46 -14.75 10.17
C LYS A 265 -24.12 -13.40 9.86
N SER A 266 -25.44 -13.35 9.68
CA SER A 266 -26.15 -12.13 9.28
C SER A 266 -27.18 -11.71 10.33
N ASP A 267 -28.45 -12.10 10.19
CA ASP A 267 -29.58 -11.52 10.90
C ASP A 267 -30.34 -12.46 11.85
N ASP A 268 -29.92 -13.69 12.03
CA ASP A 268 -30.48 -14.58 13.07
C ASP A 268 -29.92 -14.22 14.44
N VAL A 269 -30.66 -13.41 15.19
CA VAL A 269 -30.26 -12.91 16.52
C VAL A 269 -30.02 -14.03 17.51
N VAL A 270 -30.94 -14.99 17.58
CA VAL A 270 -30.88 -16.11 18.54
C VAL A 270 -29.79 -17.10 18.14
N GLY A 271 -29.72 -17.43 16.85
CA GLY A 271 -28.71 -18.34 16.30
C GLY A 271 -27.30 -17.84 16.52
N ARG A 272 -27.03 -16.52 16.36
CA ARG A 272 -25.72 -15.92 16.64
C ARG A 272 -25.23 -16.17 18.06
N VAL A 273 -26.09 -15.92 19.05
CA VAL A 273 -25.73 -16.06 20.46
C VAL A 273 -25.44 -17.52 20.78
N LYS A 274 -26.31 -18.42 20.38
CA LYS A 274 -26.16 -19.86 20.62
C LYS A 274 -24.92 -20.43 19.94
N THR A 275 -24.64 -20.01 18.71
CA THR A 275 -23.45 -20.44 17.96
C THR A 275 -22.17 -19.97 18.63
N TYR A 276 -22.11 -18.69 19.05
CA TYR A 276 -20.96 -18.16 19.76
C TYR A 276 -20.73 -18.89 21.09
N GLU A 277 -21.80 -19.16 21.84
CA GLU A 277 -21.76 -19.91 23.09
C GLU A 277 -21.26 -21.35 22.88
N ALA A 278 -21.75 -22.03 21.83
CA ALA A 278 -21.32 -23.39 21.46
C ALA A 278 -19.82 -23.43 21.08
N ILE A 279 -19.35 -22.45 20.30
CA ILE A 279 -17.92 -22.36 19.94
C ILE A 279 -17.04 -22.16 21.17
N VAL A 280 -17.44 -21.28 22.10
CA VAL A 280 -16.68 -21.01 23.34
C VAL A 280 -16.65 -22.24 24.25
N LYS A 281 -17.75 -22.99 24.31
CA LYS A 281 -17.86 -24.24 25.13
C LYS A 281 -17.23 -25.45 24.44
N GLY A 282 -16.93 -25.39 23.14
CA GLY A 282 -16.45 -26.53 22.35
C GLY A 282 -17.54 -27.55 22.01
N GLU A 283 -18.80 -27.13 22.04
CA GLU A 283 -19.98 -27.93 21.70
C GLU A 283 -20.28 -27.84 20.20
N ASN A 284 -21.13 -28.75 19.70
CA ASN A 284 -21.59 -28.70 18.31
C ASN A 284 -22.45 -27.44 18.06
N VAL A 285 -22.25 -26.82 16.91
CA VAL A 285 -23.01 -25.65 16.49
C VAL A 285 -24.47 -26.06 16.27
N PRO A 286 -25.45 -25.33 16.87
CA PRO A 286 -26.88 -25.62 16.67
C PRO A 286 -27.33 -25.37 15.22
N GLU A 287 -28.44 -25.99 14.85
CA GLU A 287 -29.05 -25.75 13.54
C GLU A 287 -29.42 -24.25 13.38
N PRO A 288 -29.17 -23.65 12.19
CA PRO A 288 -29.51 -22.26 11.94
C PRO A 288 -31.02 -22.04 11.95
N GLY A 289 -31.44 -20.88 12.46
CA GLY A 289 -32.83 -20.45 12.49
C GLY A 289 -33.31 -19.77 11.22
N VAL A 290 -34.40 -19.02 11.35
CA VAL A 290 -34.98 -18.22 10.26
C VAL A 290 -34.45 -16.78 10.31
N PRO A 291 -34.03 -16.20 9.18
CA PRO A 291 -33.58 -14.81 9.11
C PRO A 291 -34.62 -13.81 9.62
N GLU A 292 -34.21 -12.80 10.38
CA GLU A 292 -35.11 -11.78 10.91
C GLU A 292 -35.74 -10.94 9.77
N SER A 293 -34.96 -10.67 8.71
CA SER A 293 -35.44 -9.99 7.51
C SER A 293 -36.62 -10.74 6.83
N PHE A 294 -36.59 -12.07 6.85
CA PHE A 294 -37.68 -12.89 6.34
C PHE A 294 -38.94 -12.79 7.21
N LYS A 295 -38.76 -12.72 8.52
CA LYS A 295 -39.92 -12.51 9.44
C LYS A 295 -40.55 -11.14 9.23
N VAL A 296 -39.72 -10.10 9.04
CA VAL A 296 -40.24 -8.76 8.70
C VAL A 296 -41.04 -8.78 7.38
N LEU A 297 -40.50 -9.42 6.33
CA LEU A 297 -41.19 -9.56 5.04
C LEU A 297 -42.58 -10.23 5.23
N ILE A 298 -42.63 -11.31 5.98
CA ILE A 298 -43.91 -12.00 6.25
C ILE A 298 -44.90 -11.09 6.97
N LYS A 299 -44.44 -10.35 7.99
CA LYS A 299 -45.27 -9.40 8.73
C LYS A 299 -45.80 -8.29 7.82
N GLU A 300 -45.02 -7.77 6.92
CA GLU A 300 -45.42 -6.78 5.94
C GLU A 300 -46.44 -7.36 4.94
N LEU A 301 -46.22 -8.57 4.44
CA LEU A 301 -47.16 -9.25 3.56
C LEU A 301 -48.49 -9.53 4.27
N GLN A 302 -48.46 -9.99 5.50
CA GLN A 302 -49.68 -10.20 6.31
C GLN A 302 -50.46 -8.90 6.49
N SER A 303 -49.75 -7.80 6.76
CA SER A 303 -50.39 -6.48 6.92
C SER A 303 -51.00 -5.94 5.63
N ALA A 304 -50.25 -6.06 4.51
CA ALA A 304 -50.64 -5.53 3.22
C ALA A 304 -51.78 -6.27 2.59
N TYR A 305 -51.76 -7.60 2.68
CA TYR A 305 -52.76 -8.47 2.00
C TYR A 305 -53.82 -9.07 2.93
N LYS A 306 -53.75 -8.80 4.23
CA LYS A 306 -54.66 -9.36 5.28
C LYS A 306 -54.74 -10.89 5.23
N VAL A 307 -53.67 -11.55 4.86
CA VAL A 307 -53.54 -13.02 4.76
C VAL A 307 -52.76 -13.52 5.97
N GLU A 308 -53.20 -14.58 6.60
CA GLU A 308 -52.43 -15.28 7.66
C GLU A 308 -51.45 -16.23 6.98
N ILE A 309 -50.16 -15.95 7.15
CA ILE A 309 -49.07 -16.79 6.65
C ILE A 309 -48.43 -17.48 7.87
N GLN A 310 -48.54 -18.80 7.93
CA GLN A 310 -47.89 -19.60 8.98
C GLN A 310 -46.63 -20.24 8.40
N ILE A 311 -45.50 -20.12 9.11
CA ILE A 311 -44.28 -20.82 8.79
C ILE A 311 -44.26 -22.11 9.61
N ASP A 312 -44.43 -23.23 8.93
CA ASP A 312 -44.28 -24.52 9.59
C ASP A 312 -42.79 -24.90 9.65
N SER A 313 -42.21 -24.82 10.83
CA SER A 313 -40.80 -25.16 11.06
C SER A 313 -40.52 -26.68 11.02
N GLN A 314 -41.54 -27.50 10.87
CA GLN A 314 -41.36 -28.96 10.82
C GLN A 314 -41.07 -29.51 9.42
N GLU A 315 -41.49 -28.84 8.35
CA GLU A 315 -41.20 -29.28 6.98
C GLU A 315 -39.76 -28.99 6.52
N LEU A 316 -39.01 -28.17 7.22
CA LEU A 316 -37.58 -27.91 6.92
C LEU A 316 -36.62 -28.97 7.54
N LYS A 317 -37.19 -30.01 8.16
CA LYS A 317 -36.41 -31.10 8.80
C LYS A 317 -36.31 -32.40 7.97
N ASN A 318 -36.81 -32.42 6.77
CA ASN A 318 -36.70 -33.60 5.88
C ASN A 318 -35.78 -33.36 4.68
#